data_58aa12cb83c1df0a373756d7cc5f571f
#
_entry.id   58aa12cb83c1df0a373756d7cc5f571f
#
_cell.length_a   1.000
_cell.length_b   1.000
_cell.length_c   1.000
_cell.angle_alpha   90.00
_cell.angle_beta   90.00
_cell.angle_gamma   90.00
#
_symmetry.space_group_name_H-M   'P 1'
#
loop_
_entity.id
_entity.type
_entity.pdbx_description
1 polymer ?
#
loop_
_entity_poly.entity_id
_entity_poly.type
_entity_poly.pdbx_seq_one_letter_code
_entity_poly.pdbx_strand_id
1 'polypeptide(L)'
;MNFDNLTSPRKSIHRDNLRREDFLVYGVTDRHWLQEGERLPDVVRKALDGGATFIQLREKQLDEADFMAEALEIQKLCREYDVPFVINDNVKIAAEIGADGVHVGQSDMEAGNVREILGDKRIIGVSAGTVEEAKQAEARGADYLGVGAIFPTDSKDDARALTMDTLKAITAAV
;
A
#
# COMPACT_ATOMS: atom_id res chain seq x y z
N MET A 1 -4.20 0.88 28.82
CA MET A 1 -4.94 1.28 27.60
C MET A 1 -5.91 0.17 27.31
N ASN A 2 -7.23 0.42 27.34
CA ASN A 2 -8.24 -0.59 27.02
C ASN A 2 -8.28 -0.76 25.49
N PHE A 3 -7.90 -1.93 25.02
CA PHE A 3 -7.99 -2.33 23.62
C PHE A 3 -9.41 -2.87 23.22
N ASP A 4 -10.41 -2.67 24.08
CA ASP A 4 -11.76 -3.24 23.93
C ASP A 4 -12.69 -2.46 22.98
N ASN A 5 -12.19 -1.46 22.23
CA ASN A 5 -12.93 -0.79 21.17
C ASN A 5 -12.47 -1.26 19.76
N LEU A 6 -12.27 -2.57 19.59
CA LEU A 6 -12.16 -3.15 18.27
C LEU A 6 -13.53 -3.05 17.61
N THR A 7 -13.66 -2.08 16.71
CA THR A 7 -14.82 -1.94 15.82
C THR A 7 -15.11 -3.29 15.15
N SER A 8 -16.39 -3.64 14.99
CA SER A 8 -16.78 -4.86 14.27
C SER A 8 -16.04 -4.95 12.92
N PRO A 9 -15.61 -6.17 12.49
CA PRO A 9 -14.92 -6.35 11.22
C PRO A 9 -15.70 -5.69 10.07
N ARG A 10 -14.98 -5.01 9.19
CA ARG A 10 -15.59 -4.36 8.02
C ARG A 10 -16.04 -5.43 7.01
N LYS A 11 -17.22 -5.28 6.45
CA LYS A 11 -17.70 -6.18 5.37
C LYS A 11 -16.85 -6.08 4.11
N SER A 12 -16.31 -4.91 3.86
CA SER A 12 -15.37 -4.61 2.78
C SER A 12 -14.54 -3.38 3.15
N ILE A 13 -13.30 -3.35 2.73
CA ILE A 13 -12.41 -2.20 2.92
C ILE A 13 -12.41 -1.40 1.62
N HIS A 14 -12.61 -0.09 1.74
CA HIS A 14 -12.58 0.86 0.63
C HIS A 14 -12.29 2.27 1.16
N ARG A 15 -12.00 3.23 0.25
CA ARG A 15 -11.58 4.58 0.61
C ARG A 15 -12.47 5.28 1.65
N ASP A 16 -13.78 5.08 1.58
CA ASP A 16 -14.75 5.80 2.45
C ASP A 16 -14.72 5.29 3.91
N ASN A 17 -14.11 4.14 4.18
CA ASN A 17 -14.02 3.56 5.51
C ASN A 17 -12.58 3.32 5.98
N LEU A 18 -11.59 3.93 5.33
CA LEU A 18 -10.23 3.99 5.83
C LEU A 18 -10.17 4.74 7.16
N ARG A 19 -9.38 4.22 8.08
CA ARG A 19 -9.16 4.78 9.41
C ARG A 19 -7.71 5.19 9.57
N ARG A 20 -7.42 6.17 10.41
CA ARG A 20 -6.03 6.57 10.73
C ARG A 20 -5.23 5.40 11.32
N GLU A 21 -5.90 4.54 12.07
CA GLU A 21 -5.33 3.34 12.68
C GLU A 21 -4.85 2.33 11.64
N ASP A 22 -5.44 2.31 10.45
CA ASP A 22 -5.00 1.45 9.35
C ASP A 22 -3.56 1.79 8.87
N PHE A 23 -3.06 2.99 9.15
CA PHE A 23 -1.73 3.44 8.73
C PHE A 23 -0.66 3.38 9.83
N LEU A 24 -0.94 2.79 11.00
CA LEU A 24 0.02 2.77 12.13
C LEU A 24 1.23 1.89 11.84
N VAL A 25 1.02 0.71 11.25
CA VAL A 25 2.08 -0.21 10.84
C VAL A 25 1.81 -0.67 9.41
N TYR A 26 2.34 0.09 8.47
CA TYR A 26 2.17 -0.14 7.04
C TYR A 26 3.31 -1.04 6.53
N GLY A 27 2.99 -2.29 6.22
CA GLY A 27 3.93 -3.27 5.67
C GLY A 27 3.98 -3.21 4.15
N VAL A 28 5.18 -3.05 3.61
CA VAL A 28 5.45 -3.23 2.17
C VAL A 28 6.27 -4.49 1.99
N THR A 29 5.80 -5.42 1.17
CA THR A 29 6.52 -6.67 0.96
C THR A 29 7.75 -6.46 0.05
N ASP A 30 8.79 -7.23 0.32
CA ASP A 30 9.96 -7.33 -0.53
C ASP A 30 10.49 -8.77 -0.52
N ARG A 31 10.42 -9.43 -1.67
CA ARG A 31 10.89 -10.81 -1.84
C ARG A 31 12.39 -10.99 -1.58
N HIS A 32 13.17 -9.93 -1.73
CA HIS A 32 14.61 -9.95 -1.46
C HIS A 32 14.96 -10.41 -0.04
N TRP A 33 14.09 -10.18 0.94
CA TRP A 33 14.31 -10.52 2.34
C TRP A 33 13.86 -11.93 2.74
N LEU A 34 13.25 -12.71 1.81
CA LEU A 34 12.82 -14.08 2.10
C LEU A 34 14.05 -14.96 2.34
N GLN A 35 13.99 -15.76 3.40
CA GLN A 35 14.97 -16.80 3.67
C GLN A 35 14.70 -18.00 2.77
N GLU A 36 15.70 -18.88 2.64
CA GLU A 36 15.53 -20.13 1.86
C GLU A 36 14.34 -20.95 2.39
N GLY A 37 13.43 -21.30 1.50
CA GLY A 37 12.21 -22.07 1.83
C GLY A 37 11.06 -21.24 2.43
N GLU A 38 11.23 -19.94 2.68
CA GLU A 38 10.12 -19.09 3.11
C GLU A 38 9.23 -18.69 1.94
N ARG A 39 7.92 -18.66 2.19
CA ARG A 39 6.93 -18.12 1.25
C ARG A 39 6.49 -16.74 1.71
N LEU A 40 6.29 -15.83 0.76
CA LEU A 40 5.87 -14.46 1.07
C LEU A 40 4.54 -14.41 1.87
N PRO A 41 3.50 -15.21 1.56
CA PRO A 41 2.28 -15.26 2.37
C PRO A 41 2.51 -15.65 3.84
N ASP A 42 3.48 -16.53 4.12
CA ASP A 42 3.80 -16.93 5.51
C ASP A 42 4.47 -15.78 6.28
N VAL A 43 5.32 -15.00 5.61
CA VAL A 43 5.92 -13.78 6.18
C VAL A 43 4.86 -12.71 6.43
N VAL A 44 3.94 -12.51 5.49
CA VAL A 44 2.81 -11.59 5.66
C VAL A 44 1.93 -12.02 6.85
N ARG A 45 1.63 -13.32 7.01
CA ARG A 45 0.91 -13.83 8.18
C ARG A 45 1.62 -13.47 9.49
N LYS A 46 2.93 -13.69 9.57
CA LYS A 46 3.73 -13.29 10.75
C LYS A 46 3.65 -11.79 11.03
N ALA A 47 3.66 -10.96 9.98
CA ALA A 47 3.52 -9.52 10.12
C ALA A 47 2.13 -9.12 10.64
N LEU A 48 1.06 -9.75 10.14
CA LEU A 48 -0.31 -9.55 10.60
C LEU A 48 -0.49 -10.00 12.06
N ASP A 49 0.05 -11.17 12.44
CA ASP A 49 0.09 -11.65 13.84
C ASP A 49 0.84 -10.68 14.74
N GLY A 50 1.87 -10.01 14.21
CA GLY A 50 2.65 -8.97 14.89
C GLY A 50 1.99 -7.60 14.95
N GLY A 51 0.80 -7.43 14.36
CA GLY A 51 0.03 -6.19 14.42
C GLY A 51 0.23 -5.24 13.23
N ALA A 52 0.64 -5.73 12.06
CA ALA A 52 0.59 -4.94 10.85
C ALA A 52 -0.86 -4.52 10.56
N THR A 53 -1.06 -3.22 10.26
CA THR A 53 -2.39 -2.63 10.08
C THR A 53 -2.73 -2.28 8.64
N PHE A 54 -1.76 -2.42 7.72
CA PHE A 54 -1.90 -2.22 6.28
C PHE A 54 -0.87 -3.06 5.53
N ILE A 55 -1.23 -3.70 4.42
CA ILE A 55 -0.30 -4.47 3.61
C ILE A 55 -0.30 -3.98 2.16
N GLN A 56 0.89 -3.68 1.65
CA GLN A 56 1.15 -3.43 0.24
C GLN A 56 1.97 -4.58 -0.33
N LEU A 57 1.42 -5.29 -1.32
CA LEU A 57 2.16 -6.30 -2.07
C LEU A 57 2.96 -5.64 -3.19
N ARG A 58 4.28 -5.63 -3.02
CA ARG A 58 5.24 -5.20 -4.03
C ARG A 58 5.96 -6.42 -4.60
N GLU A 59 5.74 -6.66 -5.90
CA GLU A 59 6.33 -7.78 -6.63
C GLU A 59 6.99 -7.27 -7.92
N LYS A 60 8.21 -7.70 -8.19
CA LYS A 60 9.01 -7.27 -9.34
C LYS A 60 9.62 -8.43 -10.13
N GLN A 61 9.43 -9.67 -9.69
CA GLN A 61 10.13 -10.84 -10.22
C GLN A 61 9.21 -11.92 -10.77
N LEU A 62 7.99 -12.05 -10.26
CA LEU A 62 7.04 -13.05 -10.71
C LEU A 62 6.43 -12.69 -12.06
N ASP A 63 6.07 -13.71 -12.83
CA ASP A 63 5.17 -13.52 -13.97
C ASP A 63 3.75 -13.16 -13.49
N GLU A 64 2.89 -12.77 -14.44
CA GLU A 64 1.54 -12.28 -14.13
C GLU A 64 0.67 -13.33 -13.42
N ALA A 65 0.79 -14.60 -13.81
CA ALA A 65 -0.02 -15.68 -13.24
C ALA A 65 0.38 -15.99 -11.80
N ASP A 66 1.67 -16.10 -11.54
CA ASP A 66 2.21 -16.35 -10.21
C ASP A 66 1.99 -15.15 -9.29
N PHE A 67 2.14 -13.92 -9.79
CA PHE A 67 1.83 -12.71 -9.05
C PHE A 67 0.34 -12.68 -8.63
N MET A 68 -0.56 -12.98 -9.57
CA MET A 68 -2.00 -13.02 -9.28
C MET A 68 -2.34 -14.09 -8.23
N ALA A 69 -1.76 -15.28 -8.33
CA ALA A 69 -1.99 -16.37 -7.37
C ALA A 69 -1.53 -15.99 -5.96
N GLU A 70 -0.33 -15.42 -5.83
CA GLU A 70 0.21 -14.94 -4.54
C GLU A 70 -0.61 -13.78 -3.99
N ALA A 71 -1.02 -12.83 -4.85
CA ALA A 71 -1.85 -11.70 -4.46
C ALA A 71 -3.21 -12.13 -3.89
N LEU A 72 -3.86 -13.14 -4.48
CA LEU A 72 -5.12 -13.70 -3.98
C LEU A 72 -4.94 -14.39 -2.63
N GLU A 73 -3.83 -15.10 -2.41
CA GLU A 73 -3.52 -15.74 -1.13
C GLU A 73 -3.32 -14.68 -0.03
N ILE A 74 -2.51 -13.65 -0.30
CA ILE A 74 -2.26 -12.56 0.65
C ILE A 74 -3.53 -11.73 0.91
N GLN A 75 -4.33 -11.45 -0.13
CA GLN A 75 -5.60 -10.77 0.01
C GLN A 75 -6.54 -11.50 0.99
N LYS A 76 -6.60 -12.84 0.88
CA LYS A 76 -7.40 -13.65 1.80
C LYS A 76 -6.92 -13.49 3.24
N LEU A 77 -5.60 -13.54 3.47
CA LEU A 77 -5.02 -13.31 4.79
C LEU A 77 -5.41 -11.93 5.33
N CYS A 78 -5.22 -10.87 4.56
CA CYS A 78 -5.55 -9.51 5.00
C CYS A 78 -7.03 -9.36 5.37
N ARG A 79 -7.93 -10.02 4.64
CA ARG A 79 -9.37 -10.05 4.96
C ARG A 79 -9.66 -10.77 6.29
N GLU A 80 -8.94 -11.85 6.60
CA GLU A 80 -9.09 -12.57 7.88
C GLU A 80 -8.76 -11.68 9.09
N TYR A 81 -7.82 -10.72 8.91
CA TYR A 81 -7.38 -9.78 9.94
C TYR A 81 -8.06 -8.40 9.88
N ASP A 82 -9.01 -8.17 8.96
CA ASP A 82 -9.63 -6.85 8.71
C ASP A 82 -8.59 -5.74 8.38
N VAL A 83 -7.54 -6.11 7.64
CA VAL A 83 -6.42 -5.23 7.26
C VAL A 83 -6.52 -4.86 5.78
N PRO A 84 -6.40 -3.56 5.41
CA PRO A 84 -6.37 -3.12 4.01
C PRO A 84 -5.23 -3.75 3.22
N PHE A 85 -5.54 -4.15 1.98
CA PHE A 85 -4.60 -4.77 1.06
C PHE A 85 -4.55 -4.03 -0.27
N VAL A 86 -3.38 -3.56 -0.66
CA VAL A 86 -3.16 -2.87 -1.94
C VAL A 86 -2.04 -3.51 -2.75
N ILE A 87 -2.14 -3.40 -4.07
CA ILE A 87 -1.11 -3.82 -5.02
C ILE A 87 -0.21 -2.63 -5.37
N ASN A 88 1.11 -2.86 -5.42
CA ASN A 88 2.05 -1.84 -5.88
C ASN A 88 2.12 -1.82 -7.43
N ASP A 89 1.98 -0.64 -8.04
CA ASP A 89 2.10 -0.31 -9.48
C ASP A 89 1.13 -1.04 -10.42
N ASN A 90 0.81 -2.29 -10.21
CA ASN A 90 0.00 -3.09 -11.13
C ASN A 90 -1.50 -2.89 -10.96
N VAL A 91 -2.02 -1.81 -11.58
CA VAL A 91 -3.46 -1.44 -11.55
C VAL A 91 -4.34 -2.54 -12.16
N LYS A 92 -3.83 -3.26 -13.19
CA LYS A 92 -4.57 -4.35 -13.86
C LYS A 92 -4.83 -5.49 -12.88
N ILE A 93 -3.79 -6.02 -12.23
CA ILE A 93 -3.94 -7.09 -11.22
C ILE A 93 -4.83 -6.62 -10.06
N ALA A 94 -4.65 -5.40 -9.58
CA ALA A 94 -5.48 -4.85 -8.51
C ALA A 94 -6.98 -4.86 -8.87
N ALA A 95 -7.31 -4.50 -10.11
CA ALA A 95 -8.68 -4.54 -10.62
C ALA A 95 -9.22 -5.97 -10.76
N GLU A 96 -8.43 -6.87 -11.36
CA GLU A 96 -8.83 -8.26 -11.64
C GLU A 96 -9.11 -9.07 -10.38
N ILE A 97 -8.26 -8.98 -9.36
CA ILE A 97 -8.46 -9.69 -8.09
C ILE A 97 -9.42 -8.97 -7.15
N GLY A 98 -9.84 -7.74 -7.49
CA GLY A 98 -10.66 -6.91 -6.63
C GLY A 98 -9.95 -6.56 -5.32
N ALA A 99 -8.66 -6.18 -5.37
CA ALA A 99 -7.92 -5.67 -4.23
C ALA A 99 -8.59 -4.44 -3.63
N ASP A 100 -8.32 -4.10 -2.37
CA ASP A 100 -8.90 -2.90 -1.74
C ASP A 100 -8.40 -1.62 -2.43
N GLY A 101 -7.22 -1.67 -3.08
CA GLY A 101 -6.69 -0.56 -3.85
C GLY A 101 -5.33 -0.83 -4.48
N VAL A 102 -4.68 0.26 -4.84
CA VAL A 102 -3.35 0.27 -5.45
C VAL A 102 -2.49 1.36 -4.83
N HIS A 103 -1.17 1.15 -4.82
CA HIS A 103 -0.18 2.20 -4.54
C HIS A 103 0.69 2.40 -5.78
N VAL A 104 0.78 3.62 -6.28
CA VAL A 104 1.49 3.95 -7.53
C VAL A 104 2.54 5.04 -7.35
N GLY A 105 3.52 5.07 -8.23
CA GLY A 105 4.44 6.18 -8.39
C GLY A 105 3.82 7.35 -9.16
N GLN A 106 4.56 8.46 -9.32
CA GLN A 106 4.10 9.64 -10.07
C GLN A 106 3.88 9.33 -11.56
N SER A 107 4.81 8.57 -12.17
CA SER A 107 4.72 8.16 -13.59
C SER A 107 3.52 7.25 -13.87
N ASP A 108 3.18 6.39 -12.93
CA ASP A 108 2.07 5.45 -13.07
C ASP A 108 0.72 6.15 -12.98
N MET A 109 0.64 7.23 -12.19
CA MET A 109 -0.53 8.13 -12.15
C MET A 109 -0.74 8.90 -13.46
N GLU A 110 0.34 9.17 -14.20
CA GLU A 110 0.27 9.87 -15.49
C GLU A 110 -0.06 8.91 -16.64
N ALA A 111 0.31 7.65 -16.54
CA ALA A 111 0.12 6.65 -17.59
C ALA A 111 -1.34 6.19 -17.76
N GLY A 112 -2.23 6.53 -16.84
CA GLY A 112 -3.63 6.20 -16.91
C GLY A 112 -4.45 6.85 -15.81
N ASN A 113 -5.74 6.99 -16.03
CA ASN A 113 -6.63 7.42 -14.97
C ASN A 113 -6.91 6.23 -14.03
N VAL A 114 -6.03 6.03 -13.06
CA VAL A 114 -6.13 4.93 -12.09
C VAL A 114 -7.53 4.86 -11.46
N ARG A 115 -8.11 6.03 -11.17
CA ARG A 115 -9.47 6.12 -10.62
C ARG A 115 -10.53 5.63 -11.61
N GLU A 116 -10.40 5.90 -12.91
CA GLU A 116 -11.34 5.38 -13.93
C GLU A 116 -11.27 3.86 -14.03
N ILE A 117 -10.09 3.27 -13.91
CA ILE A 117 -9.89 1.81 -13.98
C ILE A 117 -10.43 1.13 -12.72
N LEU A 118 -10.10 1.64 -11.54
CA LEU A 118 -10.43 0.99 -10.27
C LEU A 118 -11.82 1.36 -9.73
N GLY A 119 -12.39 2.46 -10.21
CA GLY A 119 -13.68 3.00 -9.72
C GLY A 119 -13.55 3.75 -8.39
N ASP A 120 -14.64 4.38 -7.98
CA ASP A 120 -14.67 5.37 -6.89
C ASP A 120 -14.46 4.79 -5.49
N LYS A 121 -14.57 3.48 -5.32
CA LYS A 121 -14.50 2.84 -3.99
C LYS A 121 -13.10 2.37 -3.62
N ARG A 122 -12.22 2.17 -4.59
CA ARG A 122 -10.90 1.62 -4.35
C ARG A 122 -9.95 2.67 -3.78
N ILE A 123 -9.03 2.19 -2.95
CA ILE A 123 -7.98 3.01 -2.33
C ILE A 123 -6.90 3.31 -3.35
N ILE A 124 -6.48 4.56 -3.47
CA ILE A 124 -5.33 4.97 -4.27
C ILE A 124 -4.30 5.64 -3.37
N GLY A 125 -3.17 4.98 -3.21
CA GLY A 125 -1.98 5.56 -2.60
C GLY A 125 -1.01 6.06 -3.66
N VAL A 126 -0.31 7.15 -3.38
CA VAL A 126 0.67 7.73 -4.31
C VAL A 126 1.96 8.08 -3.59
N SER A 127 3.10 7.69 -4.17
CA SER A 127 4.42 8.12 -3.68
C SER A 127 4.64 9.60 -4.00
N ALA A 128 5.08 10.41 -3.04
CA ALA A 128 5.44 11.80 -3.22
C ALA A 128 6.74 12.16 -2.48
N GLY A 129 7.65 12.83 -3.17
CA GLY A 129 8.94 13.27 -2.62
C GLY A 129 9.07 14.80 -2.54
N THR A 130 8.11 15.54 -3.07
CA THR A 130 8.06 17.02 -3.04
C THR A 130 6.66 17.51 -2.69
N VAL A 131 6.56 18.78 -2.30
CA VAL A 131 5.26 19.45 -2.06
C VAL A 131 4.42 19.51 -3.34
N GLU A 132 5.05 19.74 -4.47
CA GLU A 132 4.39 19.79 -5.77
C GLU A 132 3.79 18.43 -6.15
N GLU A 133 4.57 17.34 -5.98
CA GLU A 133 4.09 15.98 -6.22
C GLU A 133 2.92 15.63 -5.28
N ALA A 134 3.00 16.02 -4.01
CA ALA A 134 1.95 15.78 -3.02
C ALA A 134 0.63 16.48 -3.43
N LYS A 135 0.68 17.76 -3.76
CA LYS A 135 -0.48 18.54 -4.25
C LYS A 135 -1.08 17.97 -5.53
N GLN A 136 -0.24 17.53 -6.46
CA GLN A 136 -0.71 16.90 -7.70
C GLN A 136 -1.40 15.57 -7.41
N ALA A 137 -0.84 14.74 -6.52
CA ALA A 137 -1.45 13.48 -6.12
C ALA A 137 -2.82 13.69 -5.45
N GLU A 138 -2.91 14.64 -4.51
CA GLU A 138 -4.19 15.03 -3.88
C GLU A 138 -5.21 15.50 -4.92
N ALA A 139 -4.83 16.42 -5.82
CA ALA A 139 -5.70 16.94 -6.87
C ALA A 139 -6.18 15.86 -7.85
N ARG A 140 -5.42 14.78 -8.03
CA ARG A 140 -5.76 13.60 -8.85
C ARG A 140 -6.54 12.53 -8.08
N GLY A 141 -6.87 12.76 -6.82
CA GLY A 141 -7.73 11.90 -6.02
C GLY A 141 -7.00 10.76 -5.30
N ALA A 142 -5.74 10.96 -4.94
CA ALA A 142 -5.05 10.08 -4.00
C ALA A 142 -5.76 10.10 -2.63
N ASP A 143 -5.87 8.93 -2.01
CA ASP A 143 -6.50 8.78 -0.69
C ASP A 143 -5.45 8.86 0.43
N TYR A 144 -4.19 8.56 0.11
CA TYR A 144 -3.04 8.74 0.99
C TYR A 144 -1.75 8.91 0.19
N LEU A 145 -0.72 9.43 0.87
CA LEU A 145 0.61 9.60 0.30
C LEU A 145 1.64 8.71 0.98
N GLY A 146 2.51 8.10 0.18
CA GLY A 146 3.75 7.46 0.63
C GLY A 146 4.90 8.46 0.52
N VAL A 147 5.39 8.97 1.64
CA VAL A 147 6.48 9.95 1.67
C VAL A 147 7.73 9.30 2.25
N GLY A 148 8.76 9.17 1.44
CA GLY A 148 10.02 8.52 1.82
C GLY A 148 11.07 8.54 0.71
N ALA A 149 12.31 8.08 1.02
CA ALA A 149 12.69 7.48 2.30
C ALA A 149 13.26 8.54 3.27
N ILE A 150 12.78 8.54 4.51
CA ILE A 150 13.33 9.39 5.57
C ILE A 150 14.57 8.77 6.21
N PHE A 151 14.63 7.44 6.26
CA PHE A 151 15.77 6.66 6.71
C PHE A 151 16.41 5.92 5.54
N PRO A 152 17.72 5.65 5.56
CA PRO A 152 18.38 4.84 4.54
C PRO A 152 17.68 3.49 4.36
N THR A 153 17.55 3.05 3.11
CA THR A 153 16.91 1.78 2.76
C THR A 153 17.55 1.19 1.50
N ASP A 154 17.70 -0.13 1.49
CA ASP A 154 18.16 -0.91 0.34
C ASP A 154 16.98 -1.61 -0.38
N SER A 155 15.74 -1.40 0.09
CA SER A 155 14.55 -2.05 -0.47
C SER A 155 14.08 -1.44 -1.80
N LYS A 156 14.57 -0.25 -2.16
CA LYS A 156 14.20 0.45 -3.38
C LYS A 156 15.40 1.21 -3.94
N ASP A 157 15.88 0.80 -5.12
CA ASP A 157 17.11 1.34 -5.74
C ASP A 157 17.01 2.83 -6.09
N ASP A 158 15.81 3.33 -6.38
CA ASP A 158 15.51 4.72 -6.73
C ASP A 158 14.97 5.55 -5.57
N ALA A 159 15.07 5.04 -4.33
CA ALA A 159 14.60 5.75 -3.15
C ALA A 159 15.38 7.06 -2.95
N ARG A 160 14.72 8.20 -3.09
CA ARG A 160 15.29 9.50 -2.72
C ARG A 160 15.35 9.61 -1.20
N ALA A 161 16.52 9.97 -0.66
CA ALA A 161 16.60 10.36 0.73
C ALA A 161 15.89 11.69 0.93
N LEU A 162 14.87 11.71 1.76
CA LEU A 162 14.12 12.91 2.13
C LEU A 162 14.51 13.38 3.52
N THR A 163 14.40 14.69 3.76
CA THR A 163 14.62 15.27 5.08
C THR A 163 13.32 15.34 5.90
N MET A 164 13.45 15.41 7.21
CA MET A 164 12.31 15.68 8.10
C MET A 164 11.61 17.01 7.78
N ASP A 165 12.37 18.00 7.28
CA ASP A 165 11.78 19.29 6.90
C ASP A 165 10.97 19.17 5.61
N THR A 166 11.41 18.35 4.65
CA THR A 166 10.61 18.00 3.47
C THR A 166 9.32 17.30 3.87
N LEU A 167 9.38 16.30 4.77
CA LEU A 167 8.18 15.62 5.27
C LEU A 167 7.21 16.60 5.93
N LYS A 168 7.70 17.49 6.79
CA LYS A 168 6.87 18.53 7.44
C LYS A 168 6.24 19.48 6.42
N ALA A 169 7.00 19.89 5.40
CA ALA A 169 6.50 20.76 4.34
C ALA A 169 5.37 20.10 3.52
N ILE A 170 5.53 18.82 3.18
CA ILE A 170 4.50 18.04 2.51
C ILE A 170 3.25 17.93 3.38
N THR A 171 3.40 17.51 4.64
CA THR A 171 2.27 17.33 5.58
C THR A 171 1.52 18.64 5.87
N ALA A 172 2.20 19.79 5.75
CA ALA A 172 1.56 21.10 5.92
C ALA A 172 0.85 21.61 4.67
N ALA A 173 1.11 21.01 3.51
CA ALA A 173 0.63 21.48 2.20
C ALA A 173 -0.62 20.72 1.71
N VAL A 174 -0.90 19.52 2.28
CA VAL A 174 -1.99 18.60 1.92
C VAL A 174 -2.68 18.04 3.17
#